data_69a48c0dbf7d06d8211967927839e621
#
_entry.id   69a48c0dbf7d06d8211967927839e621
#
_cell.length_a   1.000
_cell.length_b   1.000
_cell.length_c   1.000
_cell.angle_alpha   90.00
_cell.angle_beta   90.00
_cell.angle_gamma   90.00
#
_symmetry.space_group_name_H-M   'P 1'
#
loop_
_entity.id
_entity.type
_entity.pdbx_description
1 polymer ?
#
loop_
_entity_poly.entity_id
_entity_poly.type
_entity_poly.pdbx_seq_one_letter_code
_entity_poly.pdbx_strand_id
1 'polypeptide(L)'
;MIEVKINDESFAYDIHSLIQAFYPGVEVQVRQKDTFTEDTPLKMEASVDDKEISFSIWEDGAFQRKGHIYVQDADRKAVKNQLKKLLYQELCAFTGKTLPWGTLTGIRPVKIPMAMLEEGKSNLEIARYMWETYDCSKEKAALAISIANQEREVLKG
;
A
#
# COMPACT_ATOMS: atom_id res chain seq x y z
N MET A 1 20.11 3.91 -2.81
CA MET A 1 18.99 4.84 -2.60
C MET A 1 17.98 4.72 -3.73
N ILE A 2 16.71 4.92 -3.43
CA ILE A 2 15.63 5.00 -4.41
C ILE A 2 15.06 6.41 -4.35
N GLU A 3 15.00 7.07 -5.49
CA GLU A 3 14.38 8.38 -5.60
C GLU A 3 12.96 8.25 -6.11
N VAL A 4 12.00 8.81 -5.36
CA VAL A 4 10.59 8.77 -5.72
C VAL A 4 10.05 10.18 -5.86
N LYS A 5 9.56 10.50 -7.04
CA LYS A 5 8.97 11.80 -7.36
C LYS A 5 7.44 11.68 -7.27
N ILE A 6 6.82 12.63 -6.60
CA ILE A 6 5.37 12.68 -6.43
C ILE A 6 4.84 14.07 -6.73
N ASN A 7 3.56 14.18 -7.04
CA ASN A 7 2.90 15.46 -7.29
C ASN A 7 2.08 15.97 -6.11
N ASP A 8 1.90 15.17 -5.06
CA ASP A 8 1.12 15.54 -3.88
C ASP A 8 1.79 15.01 -2.62
N GLU A 9 2.38 15.90 -1.84
CA GLU A 9 3.14 15.59 -0.62
C GLU A 9 2.32 14.84 0.42
N SER A 10 1.00 15.00 0.42
CA SER A 10 0.14 14.37 1.42
C SER A 10 0.11 12.83 1.32
N PHE A 11 0.57 12.26 0.21
CA PHE A 11 0.68 10.81 0.03
C PHE A 11 2.10 10.28 0.30
N ALA A 12 3.04 11.15 0.65
CA ALA A 12 4.46 10.77 0.77
C ALA A 12 4.68 9.64 1.78
N TYR A 13 4.05 9.71 2.93
CA TYR A 13 4.22 8.69 3.97
C TYR A 13 3.78 7.30 3.51
N ASP A 14 2.60 7.22 2.90
CA ASP A 14 2.05 5.93 2.44
C ASP A 14 2.89 5.31 1.33
N ILE A 15 3.35 6.14 0.41
CA ILE A 15 4.22 5.71 -0.70
C ILE A 15 5.56 5.24 -0.16
N HIS A 16 6.16 6.00 0.75
CA HIS A 16 7.43 5.65 1.37
C HIS A 16 7.35 4.32 2.11
N SER A 17 6.33 4.14 2.95
CA SER A 17 6.16 2.93 3.75
C SER A 17 6.04 1.68 2.88
N LEU A 18 5.30 1.77 1.80
CA LEU A 18 5.08 0.63 0.91
C LEU A 18 6.35 0.28 0.14
N ILE A 19 7.02 1.27 -0.45
CA ILE A 19 8.27 1.03 -1.18
C ILE A 19 9.35 0.48 -0.24
N GLN A 20 9.46 1.05 0.96
CA GLN A 20 10.42 0.59 1.96
C GLN A 20 10.20 -0.88 2.32
N ALA A 21 8.94 -1.34 2.37
CA ALA A 21 8.62 -2.73 2.67
C ALA A 21 9.16 -3.70 1.61
N PHE A 22 9.21 -3.27 0.35
CA PHE A 22 9.81 -4.06 -0.74
C PHE A 22 11.35 -4.00 -0.72
N TYR A 23 11.93 -2.94 -0.19
CA TYR A 23 13.37 -2.70 -0.19
C TYR A 23 13.87 -2.41 1.22
N PRO A 24 13.82 -3.41 2.13
CA PRO A 24 14.30 -3.20 3.50
C PRO A 24 15.81 -2.88 3.52
N GLY A 25 16.18 -1.90 4.32
CA GLY A 25 17.56 -1.48 4.43
C GLY A 25 18.04 -0.53 3.33
N VAL A 26 17.22 -0.23 2.34
CA VAL A 26 17.55 0.72 1.28
C VAL A 26 16.95 2.08 1.62
N GLU A 27 17.70 3.16 1.44
CA GLU A 27 17.18 4.50 1.65
C GLU A 27 16.19 4.85 0.54
N VAL A 28 14.98 5.27 0.94
CA VAL A 28 13.91 5.68 0.03
C VAL A 28 13.62 7.15 0.29
N GLN A 29 13.76 7.99 -0.74
CA GLN A 29 13.41 9.41 -0.67
C GLN A 29 12.18 9.68 -1.50
N VAL A 30 11.10 10.12 -0.84
CA VAL A 30 9.84 10.47 -1.50
C VAL A 30 9.61 11.97 -1.33
N ARG A 31 9.60 12.71 -2.43
CA ARG A 31 9.46 14.16 -2.39
C ARG A 31 8.60 14.66 -3.54
N GLN A 32 7.84 15.73 -3.25
CA GLN A 32 7.11 16.45 -4.27
C GLN A 32 8.09 17.32 -5.06
N LYS A 33 8.24 17.03 -6.35
CA LYS A 33 9.11 17.77 -7.25
C LYS A 33 8.76 17.47 -8.70
N ASP A 34 9.22 18.34 -9.60
CA ASP A 34 8.91 18.22 -11.02
C ASP A 34 9.90 17.33 -11.79
N THR A 35 11.13 17.19 -11.28
CA THR A 35 12.18 16.43 -11.96
C THR A 35 12.96 15.59 -10.95
N PHE A 36 13.55 14.50 -11.44
CA PHE A 36 14.49 13.72 -10.63
C PHE A 36 15.78 14.51 -10.46
N THR A 37 16.35 14.47 -9.25
CA THR A 37 17.54 15.25 -8.89
C THR A 37 18.73 14.40 -8.47
N GLU A 38 18.52 13.10 -8.19
CA GLU A 38 19.57 12.22 -7.72
C GLU A 38 20.05 11.28 -8.84
N ASP A 39 21.34 10.94 -8.78
CA ASP A 39 21.92 9.96 -9.70
C ASP A 39 21.85 8.58 -9.02
N THR A 40 20.66 7.98 -9.05
CA THR A 40 20.41 6.66 -8.45
C THR A 40 19.94 5.69 -9.52
N PRO A 41 20.25 4.39 -9.35
CA PRO A 41 19.83 3.41 -10.35
C PRO A 41 18.33 3.23 -10.43
N LEU A 42 17.60 3.36 -9.30
CA LEU A 42 16.16 3.11 -9.26
C LEU A 42 15.42 4.40 -8.98
N LYS A 43 14.51 4.76 -9.90
CA LYS A 43 13.68 5.95 -9.81
C LYS A 43 12.23 5.59 -10.05
N MET A 44 11.34 6.21 -9.29
CA MET A 44 9.91 5.97 -9.39
C MET A 44 9.14 7.29 -9.38
N GLU A 45 7.97 7.27 -10.01
CA GLU A 45 7.08 8.43 -10.01
C GLU A 45 5.66 7.99 -9.72
N ALA A 46 5.03 8.61 -8.72
CA ALA A 46 3.62 8.43 -8.44
C ALA A 46 2.89 9.75 -8.65
N SER A 47 1.80 9.72 -9.37
CA SER A 47 0.98 10.90 -9.67
C SER A 47 -0.48 10.60 -9.32
N VAL A 48 -1.09 11.52 -8.57
CA VAL A 48 -2.49 11.41 -8.13
C VAL A 48 -3.21 12.70 -8.50
N ASP A 49 -4.28 12.58 -9.26
CA ASP A 49 -5.21 13.69 -9.47
C ASP A 49 -6.65 13.21 -9.21
N ASP A 50 -7.64 14.06 -9.47
CA ASP A 50 -9.04 13.73 -9.19
C ASP A 50 -9.63 12.67 -10.11
N LYS A 51 -8.96 12.35 -11.20
CA LYS A 51 -9.44 11.40 -12.22
C LYS A 51 -8.60 10.15 -12.33
N GLU A 52 -7.28 10.26 -12.13
CA GLU A 52 -6.34 9.20 -12.46
C GLU A 52 -5.21 9.11 -11.45
N ILE A 53 -4.75 7.87 -11.21
CA ILE A 53 -3.57 7.58 -10.42
C ILE A 53 -2.62 6.81 -11.32
N SER A 54 -1.33 7.19 -11.34
CA SER A 54 -0.31 6.49 -12.13
C SER A 54 0.95 6.26 -11.32
N PHE A 55 1.69 5.21 -11.71
CA PHE A 55 2.96 4.86 -11.09
C PHE A 55 3.92 4.33 -12.16
N SER A 56 5.13 4.87 -12.19
CA SER A 56 6.15 4.52 -13.18
C SER A 56 7.47 4.16 -12.51
N ILE A 57 8.22 3.25 -13.12
CA ILE A 57 9.51 2.77 -12.62
C ILE A 57 10.55 2.86 -13.72
N TRP A 58 11.73 3.40 -13.40
CA TRP A 58 12.92 3.43 -14.24
C TRP A 58 14.08 2.78 -13.49
N GLU A 59 14.90 2.03 -14.21
CA GLU A 59 16.11 1.43 -13.66
C GLU A 59 17.27 1.71 -14.60
N ASP A 60 18.38 2.24 -14.06
CA ASP A 60 19.57 2.62 -14.83
C ASP A 60 19.25 3.52 -16.01
N GLY A 61 18.31 4.44 -15.80
CA GLY A 61 17.89 5.39 -16.82
C GLY A 61 16.90 4.84 -17.84
N ALA A 62 16.58 3.55 -17.80
CA ALA A 62 15.67 2.91 -18.75
C ALA A 62 14.29 2.69 -18.13
N PHE A 63 13.26 3.05 -18.88
CA PHE A 63 11.87 2.84 -18.47
C PHE A 63 11.58 1.33 -18.31
N GLN A 64 10.95 0.96 -17.22
CA GLN A 64 10.64 -0.43 -16.91
C GLN A 64 9.14 -0.74 -16.94
N ARG A 65 8.35 0.03 -16.22
CA ARG A 65 6.92 -0.23 -16.04
C ARG A 65 6.15 1.06 -15.81
N LYS A 66 4.89 1.06 -16.25
CA LYS A 66 3.91 2.08 -15.88
C LYS A 66 2.56 1.43 -15.70
N GLY A 67 1.93 1.68 -14.55
CA GLY A 67 0.54 1.33 -14.32
C GLY A 67 -0.28 2.58 -14.11
N HIS A 68 -1.58 2.51 -14.43
CA HIS A 68 -2.49 3.59 -14.09
C HIS A 68 -3.89 3.02 -13.86
N ILE A 69 -4.66 3.74 -13.07
CA ILE A 69 -6.07 3.43 -12.81
C ILE A 69 -6.87 4.73 -12.82
N TYR A 70 -8.14 4.64 -13.17
CA TYR A 70 -9.07 5.75 -13.00
C TYR A 70 -9.62 5.69 -11.57
N VAL A 71 -9.74 6.86 -10.94
CA VAL A 71 -10.25 6.96 -9.57
C VAL A 71 -11.70 6.50 -9.54
N GLN A 72 -11.98 5.44 -8.78
CA GLN A 72 -13.32 4.86 -8.65
C GLN A 72 -14.16 5.59 -7.60
N ASP A 73 -13.51 6.03 -6.54
CA ASP A 73 -14.12 6.72 -5.41
C ASP A 73 -13.18 7.85 -5.02
N ALA A 74 -13.69 9.08 -5.00
CA ALA A 74 -12.89 10.28 -4.74
C ALA A 74 -12.69 10.57 -3.26
N ASP A 75 -13.27 9.78 -2.35
CA ASP A 75 -13.01 9.91 -0.93
C ASP A 75 -11.52 9.72 -0.64
N ARG A 76 -10.97 10.55 0.23
CA ARG A 76 -9.52 10.58 0.51
C ARG A 76 -8.96 9.22 0.90
N LYS A 77 -9.66 8.51 1.80
CA LYS A 77 -9.23 7.18 2.24
C LYS A 77 -9.28 6.18 1.10
N ALA A 78 -10.31 6.25 0.26
CA ALA A 78 -10.46 5.38 -0.90
C ALA A 78 -9.36 5.65 -1.93
N VAL A 79 -9.04 6.92 -2.20
CA VAL A 79 -7.94 7.29 -3.10
C VAL A 79 -6.62 6.74 -2.59
N LYS A 80 -6.35 6.88 -1.29
CA LYS A 80 -5.14 6.36 -0.67
C LYS A 80 -5.03 4.84 -0.84
N ASN A 81 -6.12 4.10 -0.62
CA ASN A 81 -6.14 2.65 -0.79
C ASN A 81 -5.94 2.25 -2.25
N GLN A 82 -6.55 2.97 -3.19
CA GLN A 82 -6.38 2.73 -4.62
C GLN A 82 -4.92 2.97 -5.06
N LEU A 83 -4.30 4.04 -4.57
CA LEU A 83 -2.90 4.34 -4.84
C LEU A 83 -1.99 3.24 -4.32
N LYS A 84 -2.16 2.82 -3.07
CA LYS A 84 -1.35 1.77 -2.46
C LYS A 84 -1.51 0.44 -3.20
N LYS A 85 -2.72 0.12 -3.62
CA LYS A 85 -2.99 -1.10 -4.37
C LYS A 85 -2.27 -1.10 -5.73
N LEU A 86 -2.32 0.02 -6.44
CA LEU A 86 -1.60 0.17 -7.71
C LEU A 86 -0.09 0.00 -7.52
N LEU A 87 0.48 0.70 -6.54
CA LEU A 87 1.91 0.58 -6.24
C LEU A 87 2.29 -0.85 -5.89
N TYR A 88 1.49 -1.50 -5.06
CA TYR A 88 1.74 -2.88 -4.67
C TYR A 88 1.79 -3.81 -5.87
N GLN A 89 0.78 -3.73 -6.74
CA GLN A 89 0.71 -4.57 -7.93
C GLN A 89 1.91 -4.35 -8.86
N GLU A 90 2.29 -3.10 -9.09
CA GLU A 90 3.42 -2.77 -9.95
C GLU A 90 4.75 -3.20 -9.34
N LEU A 91 4.92 -3.01 -8.04
CA LEU A 91 6.14 -3.44 -7.33
C LEU A 91 6.26 -4.96 -7.28
N CYS A 92 5.15 -5.69 -7.07
CA CYS A 92 5.15 -7.15 -7.15
C CYS A 92 5.60 -7.64 -8.53
N ALA A 93 5.07 -7.02 -9.59
CA ALA A 93 5.41 -7.39 -10.96
C ALA A 93 6.88 -7.07 -11.28
N PHE A 94 7.38 -5.93 -10.81
CA PHE A 94 8.75 -5.51 -11.06
C PHE A 94 9.78 -6.33 -10.27
N THR A 95 9.53 -6.56 -8.98
CA THR A 95 10.47 -7.22 -8.08
C THR A 95 10.35 -8.75 -8.06
N GLY A 96 9.21 -9.29 -8.46
CA GLY A 96 8.89 -10.71 -8.31
C GLY A 96 8.58 -11.11 -6.86
N LYS A 97 8.40 -10.15 -5.96
CA LYS A 97 8.12 -10.39 -4.54
C LYS A 97 6.68 -10.06 -4.20
N THR A 98 6.18 -10.70 -3.15
CA THR A 98 4.88 -10.36 -2.54
C THR A 98 5.09 -10.08 -1.05
N LEU A 99 4.20 -9.29 -0.47
CA LEU A 99 4.22 -8.99 0.97
C LEU A 99 3.05 -9.71 1.64
N PRO A 100 3.28 -10.45 2.75
CA PRO A 100 2.21 -11.19 3.42
C PRO A 100 1.03 -10.34 3.87
N TRP A 101 1.29 -9.11 4.31
CA TRP A 101 0.26 -8.17 4.72
C TRP A 101 -0.23 -7.26 3.59
N GLY A 102 0.26 -7.49 2.34
CA GLY A 102 -0.12 -6.68 1.19
C GLY A 102 0.24 -5.22 1.38
N THR A 103 -0.73 -4.34 1.22
CA THR A 103 -0.54 -2.88 1.36
C THR A 103 -0.60 -2.39 2.80
N LEU A 104 -0.84 -3.28 3.78
CA LEU A 104 -0.90 -2.90 5.19
C LEU A 104 0.51 -2.72 5.74
N THR A 105 1.01 -1.50 5.65
CA THR A 105 2.32 -1.09 6.13
C THR A 105 2.18 0.05 7.13
N GLY A 106 3.02 0.05 8.17
CA GLY A 106 3.05 1.14 9.15
C GLY A 106 1.87 1.20 10.10
N ILE A 107 0.98 0.19 10.10
CA ILE A 107 -0.15 0.10 11.03
C ILE A 107 -0.20 -1.29 11.67
N ARG A 108 -0.96 -1.40 12.75
CA ARG A 108 -1.23 -2.68 13.41
C ARG A 108 -2.36 -3.38 12.65
N PRO A 109 -2.08 -4.53 11.97
CA PRO A 109 -3.09 -5.17 11.10
C PRO A 109 -4.36 -5.62 11.83
N VAL A 110 -4.26 -5.94 13.11
CA VAL A 110 -5.40 -6.39 13.92
C VAL A 110 -6.44 -5.29 14.15
N LYS A 111 -6.04 -4.01 14.01
CA LYS A 111 -6.94 -2.87 14.17
C LYS A 111 -8.14 -2.93 13.21
N ILE A 112 -7.93 -3.40 11.99
CA ILE A 112 -8.99 -3.48 10.98
C ILE A 112 -10.03 -4.53 11.35
N PRO A 113 -9.68 -5.80 11.63
CA PRO A 113 -10.70 -6.77 12.05
C PRO A 113 -11.37 -6.41 13.37
N MET A 114 -10.65 -5.77 14.32
CA MET A 114 -11.27 -5.31 15.57
C MET A 114 -12.42 -4.33 15.32
N ALA A 115 -12.18 -3.32 14.48
CA ALA A 115 -13.19 -2.32 14.15
C ALA A 115 -14.39 -2.97 13.44
N MET A 116 -14.14 -3.88 12.50
CA MET A 116 -15.20 -4.55 11.74
C MET A 116 -16.03 -5.50 12.62
N LEU A 117 -15.40 -6.19 13.56
CA LEU A 117 -16.13 -7.01 14.54
C LEU A 117 -17.06 -6.15 15.39
N GLU A 118 -16.62 -4.97 15.80
CA GLU A 118 -17.45 -4.03 16.54
C GLU A 118 -18.65 -3.55 15.73
N GLU A 119 -18.52 -3.49 14.40
CA GLU A 119 -19.61 -3.16 13.49
C GLU A 119 -20.55 -4.33 13.22
N GLY A 120 -20.25 -5.51 13.76
CA GLY A 120 -21.07 -6.71 13.58
C GLY A 120 -20.77 -7.50 12.31
N LYS A 121 -19.65 -7.27 11.67
CA LYS A 121 -19.26 -8.00 10.47
C LYS A 121 -18.84 -9.43 10.79
N SER A 122 -19.12 -10.36 9.88
CA SER A 122 -18.71 -11.76 10.04
C SER A 122 -17.23 -11.93 9.72
N ASN A 123 -16.63 -13.02 10.20
CA ASN A 123 -15.24 -13.33 9.90
C ASN A 123 -14.99 -13.42 8.39
N LEU A 124 -15.91 -14.00 7.63
CA LEU A 124 -15.78 -14.11 6.18
C LEU A 124 -15.81 -12.73 5.49
N GLU A 125 -16.70 -11.85 5.92
CA GLU A 125 -16.76 -10.48 5.39
C GLU A 125 -15.47 -9.73 5.68
N ILE A 126 -14.91 -9.87 6.86
CA ILE A 126 -13.64 -9.25 7.27
C ILE A 126 -12.49 -9.79 6.42
N ALA A 127 -12.40 -11.11 6.28
CA ALA A 127 -11.35 -11.76 5.50
C ALA A 127 -11.39 -11.28 4.05
N ARG A 128 -12.57 -11.26 3.44
CA ARG A 128 -12.75 -10.80 2.06
C ARG A 128 -12.33 -9.34 1.92
N TYR A 129 -12.72 -8.48 2.86
CA TYR A 129 -12.31 -7.08 2.85
C TYR A 129 -10.79 -6.92 2.89
N MET A 130 -10.11 -7.70 3.73
CA MET A 130 -8.64 -7.63 3.83
C MET A 130 -7.96 -8.12 2.56
N TRP A 131 -8.46 -9.18 1.92
CA TRP A 131 -7.89 -9.67 0.67
C TRP A 131 -8.10 -8.67 -0.47
N GLU A 132 -9.34 -8.21 -0.64
CA GLU A 132 -9.73 -7.39 -1.80
C GLU A 132 -9.21 -5.97 -1.69
N THR A 133 -9.18 -5.40 -0.49
CA THR A 133 -8.79 -4.00 -0.29
C THR A 133 -7.29 -3.82 -0.15
N TYR A 134 -6.63 -4.74 0.58
CA TYR A 134 -5.22 -4.56 0.95
C TYR A 134 -4.29 -5.60 0.35
N ASP A 135 -4.78 -6.52 -0.47
CA ASP A 135 -3.99 -7.62 -1.03
C ASP A 135 -3.28 -8.45 0.06
N CYS A 136 -3.85 -8.49 1.25
CA CYS A 136 -3.37 -9.29 2.37
C CYS A 136 -3.50 -10.77 2.04
N SER A 137 -2.51 -11.59 2.42
CA SER A 137 -2.60 -13.04 2.21
C SER A 137 -3.74 -13.64 3.04
N LYS A 138 -4.30 -14.75 2.57
CA LYS A 138 -5.38 -15.44 3.29
C LYS A 138 -4.93 -15.89 4.68
N GLU A 139 -3.69 -16.36 4.79
CA GLU A 139 -3.12 -16.79 6.07
C GLU A 139 -3.00 -15.64 7.07
N LYS A 140 -2.52 -14.49 6.61
CA LYS A 140 -2.37 -13.33 7.48
C LYS A 140 -3.72 -12.71 7.85
N ALA A 141 -4.68 -12.70 6.91
CA ALA A 141 -6.04 -12.26 7.21
C ALA A 141 -6.68 -13.14 8.29
N ALA A 142 -6.56 -14.46 8.15
CA ALA A 142 -7.08 -15.40 9.14
C ALA A 142 -6.41 -15.22 10.50
N LEU A 143 -5.09 -14.99 10.53
CA LEU A 143 -4.35 -14.75 11.76
C LEU A 143 -4.84 -13.46 12.44
N ALA A 144 -4.96 -12.38 11.71
CA ALA A 144 -5.41 -11.10 12.26
C ALA A 144 -6.82 -11.20 12.83
N ILE A 145 -7.72 -11.90 12.14
CA ILE A 145 -9.10 -12.11 12.60
C ILE A 145 -9.12 -12.97 13.87
N SER A 146 -8.31 -14.03 13.93
CA SER A 146 -8.19 -14.88 15.11
C SER A 146 -7.73 -14.09 16.33
N ILE A 147 -6.70 -13.26 16.16
CA ILE A 147 -6.17 -12.40 17.23
C ILE A 147 -7.24 -11.40 17.68
N ALA A 148 -7.94 -10.78 16.72
CA ALA A 148 -9.00 -9.81 17.03
C ALA A 148 -10.14 -10.44 17.84
N ASN A 149 -10.56 -11.66 17.49
CA ASN A 149 -11.59 -12.37 18.23
C ASN A 149 -11.14 -12.71 19.65
N GLN A 150 -9.88 -13.10 19.83
CA GLN A 150 -9.31 -13.38 21.15
C GLN A 150 -9.24 -12.11 22.01
N GLU A 151 -8.78 -11.00 21.44
CA GLU A 151 -8.72 -9.72 22.16
C GLU A 151 -10.11 -9.26 22.57
N ARG A 152 -11.09 -9.45 21.70
CA ARG A 152 -12.48 -9.07 21.97
C ARG A 152 -13.07 -9.88 23.12
N GLU A 153 -12.77 -11.17 23.19
CA GLU A 153 -13.22 -12.04 24.30
C GLU A 153 -12.60 -11.59 25.62
N VAL A 154 -11.32 -11.25 25.64
CA VAL A 154 -10.64 -10.75 26.83
C VAL A 154 -11.28 -9.44 27.30
N LEU A 155 -11.62 -8.53 26.40
CA LEU A 155 -12.22 -7.25 26.75
C LEU A 155 -13.67 -7.37 27.26
N LYS A 156 -14.39 -8.43 26.90
CA LYS A 156 -15.74 -8.67 27.40
C LYS A 156 -15.75 -9.19 28.83
N GLY A 157 -14.72 -9.88 29.22
CA GLY A 157 -14.59 -10.52 30.52
C GLY A 157 -14.21 -9.56 31.59
#